data_d3e9fb5c2149a08e9ee641b7993da1d5
#
_entry.id   d3e9fb5c2149a08e9ee641b7993da1d5
#
_cell.length_a   1.000
_cell.length_b   1.000
_cell.length_c   1.000
_cell.angle_alpha   90.00
_cell.angle_beta   90.00
_cell.angle_gamma   90.00
#
_symmetry.space_group_name_H-M   'P 1'
#
loop_
_entity.id
_entity.type
_entity.pdbx_description
1 polymer ?
#
loop_
_entity_poly.entity_id
_entity_poly.type
_entity_poly.pdbx_seq_one_letter_code
_entity_poly.pdbx_strand_id
1 'polypeptide(L)'
;MAMPTDVQIIDTMIGFPSTDRREVYKFLAPSLRDLESKEDFKMPAQYMFKDIPGEIEPGVDAVAVTLDNMDRYGVAQGLINVGNETRDEPRRAITDHPNRFLGLVDVDPRQGMDAVRKIRKFHDEFGIVAVSSFPSGCETAINAAAYYPVYATCAELGLRVFLTAGVPGPRVPLW
;
A
#
# COMPACT_ATOMS: atom_id res chain seq x y z
N MET A 1 -18.43 7.29 -18.95
CA MET A 1 -17.63 8.54 -19.00
C MET A 1 -16.24 8.11 -19.40
N ALA A 2 -15.66 8.67 -20.46
CA ALA A 2 -14.29 8.32 -20.85
C ALA A 2 -13.29 9.02 -19.91
N MET A 3 -12.17 8.36 -19.61
CA MET A 3 -11.08 8.97 -18.84
C MET A 3 -10.51 10.16 -19.63
N PRO A 4 -10.14 11.27 -18.95
CA PRO A 4 -9.43 12.37 -19.60
C PRO A 4 -8.14 11.86 -20.24
N THR A 5 -7.82 12.36 -21.42
CA THR A 5 -6.60 11.98 -22.16
C THR A 5 -5.52 13.05 -22.14
N ASP A 6 -5.85 14.21 -21.56
CA ASP A 6 -5.02 15.41 -21.46
C ASP A 6 -4.35 15.60 -20.08
N VAL A 7 -4.61 14.67 -19.15
CA VAL A 7 -4.02 14.68 -17.80
C VAL A 7 -3.29 13.37 -17.51
N GLN A 8 -2.22 13.44 -16.76
CA GLN A 8 -1.52 12.26 -16.27
C GLN A 8 -2.30 11.61 -15.12
N ILE A 9 -2.49 10.31 -15.21
CA ILE A 9 -3.11 9.51 -14.15
C ILE A 9 -2.00 8.99 -13.24
N ILE A 10 -2.15 9.28 -11.94
CA ILE A 10 -1.31 8.70 -10.89
C ILE A 10 -2.20 7.80 -10.04
N ASP A 11 -1.92 6.50 -10.04
CA ASP A 11 -2.60 5.56 -9.13
C ASP A 11 -1.89 5.57 -7.78
N THR A 12 -2.61 5.92 -6.73
CA THR A 12 -2.05 6.07 -5.37
C THR A 12 -2.11 4.78 -4.55
N MET A 13 -2.58 3.67 -5.13
CA MET A 13 -2.72 2.38 -4.44
C MET A 13 -2.39 1.20 -5.37
N ILE A 14 -1.26 1.24 -6.05
CA ILE A 14 -0.80 0.12 -6.87
C ILE A 14 -0.09 -0.92 -6.00
N GLY A 15 -0.44 -2.19 -6.22
CA GLY A 15 0.30 -3.35 -5.72
C GLY A 15 0.76 -4.25 -6.86
N PHE A 16 1.73 -5.10 -6.57
CA PHE A 16 2.18 -6.12 -7.51
C PHE A 16 1.37 -7.41 -7.33
N PRO A 17 0.98 -8.09 -8.42
CA PRO A 17 0.33 -9.38 -8.32
C PRO A 17 1.23 -10.38 -7.58
N SER A 18 0.62 -11.41 -7.00
CA SER A 18 1.32 -12.43 -6.20
C SER A 18 0.89 -13.82 -6.65
N THR A 19 1.74 -14.79 -6.42
CA THR A 19 1.41 -16.22 -6.56
C THR A 19 0.56 -16.75 -5.39
N ASP A 20 0.50 -16.02 -4.28
CA ASP A 20 -0.36 -16.32 -3.12
C ASP A 20 -0.88 -15.02 -2.52
N ARG A 21 -2.15 -14.76 -2.69
CA ARG A 21 -2.82 -13.56 -2.13
C ARG A 21 -2.97 -13.60 -0.62
N ARG A 22 -3.02 -14.77 -0.01
CA ARG A 22 -3.17 -14.89 1.45
C ARG A 22 -1.95 -14.32 2.14
N GLU A 23 -0.76 -14.54 1.60
CA GLU A 23 0.48 -13.96 2.14
C GLU A 23 0.48 -12.43 2.07
N VAL A 24 -0.06 -11.83 1.00
CA VAL A 24 -0.13 -10.37 0.87
C VAL A 24 -0.97 -9.72 1.98
N TYR A 25 -2.00 -10.40 2.46
CA TYR A 25 -2.94 -9.89 3.47
C TYR A 25 -2.76 -10.49 4.86
N LYS A 26 -1.72 -11.25 5.07
CA LYS A 26 -1.39 -11.89 6.36
C LYS A 26 -1.30 -10.88 7.51
N PHE A 27 -0.92 -9.62 7.22
CA PHE A 27 -0.87 -8.56 8.21
C PHE A 27 -2.24 -8.22 8.84
N LEU A 28 -3.34 -8.56 8.18
CA LEU A 28 -4.69 -8.36 8.72
C LEU A 28 -5.13 -9.47 9.68
N ALA A 29 -4.49 -10.63 9.67
CA ALA A 29 -4.89 -11.78 10.45
C ALA A 29 -5.04 -11.49 11.96
N PRO A 30 -4.13 -10.71 12.62
CA PRO A 30 -4.29 -10.37 14.04
C PRO A 30 -5.53 -9.51 14.35
N SER A 31 -6.01 -8.75 13.36
CA SER A 31 -7.16 -7.83 13.51
C SER A 31 -8.50 -8.50 13.21
N LEU A 32 -8.51 -9.71 12.65
CA LEU A 32 -9.74 -10.45 12.36
C LEU A 32 -10.33 -11.01 13.66
N ARG A 33 -11.59 -10.66 13.95
CA ARG A 33 -12.24 -11.00 15.21
C ARG A 33 -13.11 -12.26 15.14
N ASP A 34 -13.74 -12.52 14.00
CA ASP A 34 -14.68 -13.62 13.82
C ASP A 34 -14.06 -14.81 13.07
N LEU A 35 -14.64 -16.01 13.30
CA LEU A 35 -14.15 -17.26 12.70
C LEU A 35 -14.33 -17.24 11.17
N GLU A 36 -15.47 -16.75 10.68
CA GLU A 36 -15.76 -16.68 9.24
C GLU A 36 -14.70 -15.86 8.49
N SER A 37 -14.32 -14.69 9.03
CA SER A 37 -13.26 -13.87 8.45
C SER A 37 -11.89 -14.54 8.50
N LYS A 38 -11.62 -15.43 9.46
CA LYS A 38 -10.36 -16.17 9.56
C LYS A 38 -10.29 -17.36 8.62
N GLU A 39 -11.40 -18.07 8.44
CA GLU A 39 -11.47 -19.32 7.65
C GLU A 39 -11.70 -19.05 6.16
N ASP A 40 -12.58 -18.11 5.83
CA ASP A 40 -12.96 -17.77 4.46
C ASP A 40 -12.57 -16.31 4.13
N PHE A 41 -11.30 -16.01 4.31
CA PHE A 41 -10.78 -14.66 4.01
C PHE A 41 -10.88 -14.36 2.53
N LYS A 42 -11.94 -13.65 2.14
CA LYS A 42 -12.10 -13.09 0.80
C LYS A 42 -11.69 -11.63 0.79
N MET A 43 -10.83 -11.30 -0.13
CA MET A 43 -10.47 -9.91 -0.36
C MET A 43 -11.68 -9.08 -0.73
N PRO A 44 -11.81 -7.85 -0.20
CA PRO A 44 -12.88 -6.94 -0.57
C PRO A 44 -13.07 -6.81 -2.08
N ALA A 45 -12.00 -6.72 -2.83
CA ALA A 45 -12.04 -6.64 -4.28
C ALA A 45 -12.78 -7.84 -4.91
N GLN A 46 -12.66 -9.05 -4.35
CA GLN A 46 -13.25 -10.26 -4.93
C GLN A 46 -14.78 -10.30 -4.87
N TYR A 47 -15.40 -9.61 -3.91
CA TYR A 47 -16.86 -9.53 -3.83
C TYR A 47 -17.41 -8.17 -4.24
N MET A 48 -16.58 -7.13 -4.31
CA MET A 48 -17.00 -5.79 -4.75
C MET A 48 -16.90 -5.59 -6.26
N PHE A 49 -15.96 -6.26 -6.92
CA PHE A 49 -15.70 -6.11 -8.34
C PHE A 49 -15.78 -7.47 -9.05
N LYS A 50 -16.17 -7.42 -10.32
CA LYS A 50 -16.15 -8.59 -11.21
C LYS A 50 -14.79 -8.72 -11.89
N ASP A 51 -14.47 -9.94 -12.27
CA ASP A 51 -13.32 -10.25 -13.12
C ASP A 51 -11.96 -9.78 -12.53
N ILE A 52 -11.82 -9.85 -11.21
CA ILE A 52 -10.54 -9.59 -10.57
C ILE A 52 -9.54 -10.66 -11.01
N PRO A 53 -8.40 -10.27 -11.61
CA PRO A 53 -7.38 -11.21 -12.03
C PRO A 53 -6.96 -12.14 -10.90
N GLY A 54 -6.73 -13.40 -11.23
CA GLY A 54 -6.24 -14.41 -10.31
C GLY A 54 -4.82 -14.13 -9.81
N GLU A 55 -4.26 -15.11 -9.13
CA GLU A 55 -2.83 -15.15 -8.82
C GLU A 55 -2.04 -15.30 -10.13
N ILE A 56 -0.81 -14.83 -10.12
CA ILE A 56 0.11 -15.06 -11.26
C ILE A 56 0.81 -16.42 -11.12
N GLU A 57 1.16 -17.01 -12.24
CA GLU A 57 1.95 -18.25 -12.24
C GLU A 57 3.36 -18.03 -11.67
N PRO A 58 3.94 -19.03 -11.01
CA PRO A 58 5.33 -18.96 -10.55
C PRO A 58 6.28 -18.64 -11.70
N GLY A 59 7.18 -17.69 -11.50
CA GLY A 59 8.15 -17.24 -12.49
C GLY A 59 7.70 -16.12 -13.41
N VAL A 60 6.44 -15.70 -13.32
CA VAL A 60 5.96 -14.50 -14.03
C VAL A 60 6.49 -13.23 -13.33
N ASP A 61 7.02 -12.29 -14.11
CA ASP A 61 7.50 -11.03 -13.57
C ASP A 61 6.33 -10.09 -13.19
N ALA A 62 6.07 -9.97 -11.90
CA ALA A 62 5.00 -9.14 -11.36
C ALA A 62 5.17 -7.65 -11.70
N VAL A 63 6.40 -7.16 -11.85
CA VAL A 63 6.66 -5.77 -12.25
C VAL A 63 6.27 -5.55 -13.70
N ALA A 64 6.66 -6.46 -14.59
CA ALA A 64 6.29 -6.39 -16.01
C ALA A 64 4.76 -6.44 -16.19
N VAL A 65 4.07 -7.36 -15.50
CA VAL A 65 2.60 -7.44 -15.52
C VAL A 65 1.95 -6.15 -15.06
N THR A 66 2.50 -5.51 -14.01
CA THR A 66 1.97 -4.23 -13.51
C THR A 66 2.18 -3.11 -14.52
N LEU A 67 3.37 -3.02 -15.13
CA LEU A 67 3.67 -2.02 -16.16
C LEU A 67 2.77 -2.17 -17.39
N ASP A 68 2.55 -3.39 -17.86
CA ASP A 68 1.64 -3.67 -18.97
C ASP A 68 0.21 -3.21 -18.69
N ASN A 69 -0.27 -3.43 -17.46
CA ASN A 69 -1.58 -2.93 -17.04
C ASN A 69 -1.62 -1.41 -16.93
N MET A 70 -0.59 -0.79 -16.37
CA MET A 70 -0.47 0.67 -16.33
C MET A 70 -0.55 1.27 -17.73
N ASP A 71 0.20 0.70 -18.69
CA ASP A 71 0.20 1.15 -20.09
C ASP A 71 -1.17 0.94 -20.74
N ARG A 72 -1.78 -0.21 -20.53
CA ARG A 72 -3.10 -0.54 -21.05
C ARG A 72 -4.19 0.43 -20.60
N TYR A 73 -4.11 0.91 -19.37
CA TYR A 73 -5.11 1.80 -18.80
C TYR A 73 -4.69 3.28 -18.71
N GLY A 74 -3.55 3.62 -19.30
CA GLY A 74 -3.04 5.00 -19.36
C GLY A 74 -2.59 5.56 -18.00
N VAL A 75 -2.19 4.67 -17.06
CA VAL A 75 -1.63 5.08 -15.76
C VAL A 75 -0.17 5.48 -15.95
N ALA A 76 0.12 6.75 -15.79
CA ALA A 76 1.46 7.29 -15.99
C ALA A 76 2.41 6.88 -14.85
N GLN A 77 1.96 6.99 -13.62
CA GLN A 77 2.75 6.65 -12.43
C GLN A 77 1.92 5.88 -11.41
N GLY A 78 2.58 5.04 -10.63
CA GLY A 78 1.99 4.30 -9.52
C GLY A 78 2.72 4.54 -8.21
N LEU A 79 1.98 4.73 -7.12
CA LEU A 79 2.53 4.83 -5.78
C LEU A 79 2.59 3.44 -5.14
N ILE A 80 3.79 2.98 -4.79
CA ILE A 80 4.05 1.60 -4.34
C ILE A 80 4.69 1.59 -2.94
N ASN A 81 4.33 0.58 -2.14
CA ASN A 81 4.91 0.39 -0.81
C ASN A 81 6.26 -0.34 -0.89
N VAL A 82 7.34 0.39 -0.65
CA VAL A 82 8.71 -0.15 -0.61
C VAL A 82 9.12 -0.69 0.77
N GLY A 83 8.27 -0.50 1.77
CA GLY A 83 8.54 -0.88 3.17
C GLY A 83 8.30 -2.36 3.50
N ASN A 84 7.79 -3.15 2.56
CA ASN A 84 7.62 -4.59 2.76
C ASN A 84 8.95 -5.31 2.50
N GLU A 85 9.55 -5.84 3.57
CA GLU A 85 10.85 -6.52 3.48
C GLU A 85 10.77 -7.96 2.95
N THR A 86 9.57 -8.52 2.86
CA THR A 86 9.36 -9.89 2.34
C THR A 86 9.19 -9.94 0.83
N ARG A 87 9.14 -8.78 0.15
CA ARG A 87 8.91 -8.66 -1.28
C ARG A 87 9.93 -7.73 -1.91
N ASP A 88 10.63 -8.22 -2.93
CA ASP A 88 11.65 -7.45 -3.65
C ASP A 88 11.08 -6.60 -4.81
N GLU A 89 9.90 -6.97 -5.33
CA GLU A 89 9.31 -6.31 -6.51
C GLU A 89 9.15 -4.80 -6.33
N PRO A 90 8.66 -4.26 -5.19
CA PRO A 90 8.53 -2.82 -5.02
C PRO A 90 9.87 -2.09 -5.09
N ARG A 91 10.91 -2.66 -4.48
CA ARG A 91 12.25 -2.05 -4.46
C ARG A 91 12.91 -2.10 -5.82
N ARG A 92 12.81 -3.25 -6.52
CA ARG A 92 13.25 -3.39 -7.89
C ARG A 92 12.51 -2.42 -8.83
N ALA A 93 11.18 -2.34 -8.71
CA ALA A 93 10.36 -1.47 -9.54
C ALA A 93 10.74 0.02 -9.44
N ILE A 94 10.96 0.53 -8.22
CA ILE A 94 11.35 1.93 -8.04
C ILE A 94 12.77 2.22 -8.54
N THR A 95 13.67 1.23 -8.45
CA THR A 95 15.05 1.36 -8.91
C THR A 95 15.14 1.28 -10.43
N ASP A 96 14.46 0.31 -11.05
CA ASP A 96 14.56 0.04 -12.48
C ASP A 96 13.65 0.97 -13.32
N HIS A 97 12.56 1.46 -12.71
CA HIS A 97 11.54 2.28 -13.37
C HIS A 97 11.19 3.55 -12.59
N PRO A 98 12.16 4.43 -12.24
CA PRO A 98 11.95 5.59 -11.38
C PRO A 98 10.96 6.62 -11.95
N ASN A 99 10.72 6.61 -13.26
CA ASN A 99 9.74 7.49 -13.90
C ASN A 99 8.31 6.93 -13.86
N ARG A 100 8.15 5.66 -13.47
CA ARG A 100 6.86 4.98 -13.45
C ARG A 100 6.36 4.72 -12.01
N PHE A 101 7.26 4.61 -11.05
CA PHE A 101 6.91 4.31 -9.66
C PHE A 101 7.40 5.37 -8.69
N LEU A 102 6.52 5.71 -7.76
CA LEU A 102 6.80 6.58 -6.61
C LEU A 102 6.74 5.73 -5.34
N GLY A 103 7.69 5.92 -4.44
CA GLY A 103 7.76 5.15 -3.20
C GLY A 103 6.91 5.71 -2.09
N LEU A 104 6.27 4.84 -1.33
CA LEU A 104 5.73 5.12 -0.01
C LEU A 104 6.18 4.06 1.00
N VAL A 105 6.01 4.34 2.28
CA VAL A 105 6.23 3.38 3.35
C VAL A 105 5.02 3.35 4.30
N ASP A 106 4.57 2.16 4.68
CA ASP A 106 3.56 1.99 5.72
C ASP A 106 4.17 2.10 7.11
N VAL A 107 3.48 2.79 8.00
CA VAL A 107 3.88 2.93 9.40
C VAL A 107 2.74 2.65 10.37
N ASP A 108 3.12 2.08 11.51
CA ASP A 108 2.27 1.98 12.68
C ASP A 108 2.68 3.09 13.67
N PRO A 109 1.81 4.07 13.94
CA PRO A 109 2.14 5.20 14.82
C PRO A 109 2.44 4.78 16.25
N ARG A 110 1.97 3.59 16.69
CA ARG A 110 2.25 3.04 18.03
C ARG A 110 3.72 2.69 18.23
N GLN A 111 4.48 2.53 17.16
CA GLN A 111 5.94 2.31 17.21
C GLN A 111 6.72 3.58 17.56
N GLY A 112 6.05 4.73 17.67
CA GLY A 112 6.69 5.98 18.10
C GLY A 112 7.93 6.33 17.27
N MET A 113 9.09 6.42 17.96
CA MET A 113 10.35 6.80 17.29
C MET A 113 10.87 5.75 16.29
N ASP A 114 10.46 4.49 16.37
CA ASP A 114 10.83 3.50 15.36
C ASP A 114 10.10 3.76 14.04
N ALA A 115 8.84 4.20 14.09
CA ALA A 115 8.13 4.68 12.90
C ALA A 115 8.86 5.87 12.26
N VAL A 116 9.31 6.84 13.07
CA VAL A 116 10.09 8.00 12.59
C VAL A 116 11.41 7.56 11.93
N ARG A 117 12.17 6.65 12.57
CA ARG A 117 13.42 6.11 12.00
C ARG A 117 13.17 5.40 10.69
N LYS A 118 12.08 4.63 10.62
CA LYS A 118 11.66 3.94 9.39
C LYS A 118 11.39 4.94 8.27
N ILE A 119 10.62 6.00 8.52
CA ILE A 119 10.33 7.04 7.52
C ILE A 119 11.63 7.64 6.99
N ARG A 120 12.53 8.10 7.88
CA ARG A 120 13.79 8.72 7.49
C ARG A 120 14.67 7.77 6.69
N LYS A 121 14.82 6.51 7.15
CA LYS A 121 15.57 5.48 6.43
C LYS A 121 15.07 5.29 4.99
N PHE A 122 13.77 5.11 4.81
CA PHE A 122 13.22 4.87 3.48
C PHE A 122 13.20 6.13 2.60
N HIS A 123 13.11 7.32 3.22
CA HIS A 123 13.28 8.59 2.51
C HIS A 123 14.72 8.71 1.95
N ASP A 124 15.73 8.42 2.76
CA ASP A 124 17.13 8.53 2.35
C ASP A 124 17.53 7.44 1.35
N GLU A 125 16.98 6.22 1.50
CA GLU A 125 17.36 5.05 0.69
C GLU A 125 16.62 5.00 -0.66
N PHE A 126 15.33 5.35 -0.70
CA PHE A 126 14.46 5.18 -1.87
C PHE A 126 13.80 6.49 -2.35
N GLY A 127 14.04 7.61 -1.70
CA GLY A 127 13.41 8.87 -2.07
C GLY A 127 11.88 8.82 -2.01
N ILE A 128 11.31 8.17 -0.98
CA ILE A 128 9.86 8.05 -0.85
C ILE A 128 9.21 9.44 -0.85
N VAL A 129 8.03 9.53 -1.45
CA VAL A 129 7.25 10.79 -1.54
C VAL A 129 6.06 10.80 -0.58
N ALA A 130 5.79 9.69 0.06
CA ALA A 130 4.62 9.55 0.93
C ALA A 130 4.84 8.52 2.05
N VAL A 131 4.00 8.64 3.07
CA VAL A 131 3.84 7.69 4.16
C VAL A 131 2.38 7.26 4.19
N SER A 132 2.11 5.99 4.40
CA SER A 132 0.76 5.48 4.60
C SER A 132 0.58 4.86 5.98
N SER A 133 -0.66 4.83 6.43
CA SER A 133 -1.05 4.13 7.64
C SER A 133 -2.49 3.64 7.52
N PHE A 134 -2.76 2.51 8.19
CA PHE A 134 -4.08 1.90 8.28
C PHE A 134 -4.61 2.02 9.71
N PRO A 135 -5.33 3.11 10.06
CA PRO A 135 -5.77 3.39 11.43
C PRO A 135 -6.54 2.25 12.09
N SER A 136 -7.44 1.59 11.33
CA SER A 136 -8.19 0.43 11.86
C SER A 136 -7.28 -0.76 12.16
N GLY A 137 -6.24 -1.00 11.36
CA GLY A 137 -5.25 -2.06 11.63
C GLY A 137 -4.31 -1.72 12.79
N CYS A 138 -4.05 -0.43 13.00
CA CYS A 138 -3.26 0.05 14.13
C CYS A 138 -4.09 0.31 15.39
N GLU A 139 -5.41 0.12 15.34
CA GLU A 139 -6.34 0.42 16.45
C GLU A 139 -6.09 1.83 17.04
N THR A 140 -5.83 2.81 16.19
CA THR A 140 -5.40 4.15 16.60
C THR A 140 -6.08 5.22 15.75
N ALA A 141 -6.84 6.10 16.38
CA ALA A 141 -7.51 7.21 15.70
C ALA A 141 -6.48 8.16 15.05
N ILE A 142 -6.81 8.69 13.87
CA ILE A 142 -5.91 9.56 13.09
C ILE A 142 -5.51 10.86 13.80
N ASN A 143 -6.28 11.29 14.79
CA ASN A 143 -6.03 12.46 15.64
C ASN A 143 -5.39 12.10 16.98
N ALA A 144 -5.03 10.85 17.21
CA ALA A 144 -4.36 10.44 18.45
C ALA A 144 -2.93 10.99 18.51
N ALA A 145 -2.46 11.28 19.73
CA ALA A 145 -1.11 11.82 19.96
C ALA A 145 0.02 10.94 19.37
N ALA A 146 -0.23 9.63 19.25
CA ALA A 146 0.72 8.69 18.63
C ALA A 146 1.07 9.04 17.16
N TYR A 147 0.18 9.70 16.43
CA TYR A 147 0.44 10.13 15.06
C TYR A 147 1.29 11.40 14.95
N TYR A 148 1.39 12.24 15.99
CA TYR A 148 2.07 13.54 15.90
C TYR A 148 3.54 13.44 15.49
N PRO A 149 4.35 12.49 16.00
CA PRO A 149 5.72 12.32 15.53
C PRO A 149 5.80 11.95 14.03
N VAL A 150 4.87 11.13 13.55
CA VAL A 150 4.77 10.77 12.12
C VAL A 150 4.42 11.99 11.29
N TYR A 151 3.39 12.74 11.68
CA TYR A 151 2.97 13.95 10.96
C TYR A 151 4.06 15.03 10.94
N ALA A 152 4.72 15.25 12.07
CA ALA A 152 5.83 16.22 12.16
C ALA A 152 6.99 15.83 11.24
N THR A 153 7.35 14.54 11.20
CA THR A 153 8.41 14.03 10.32
C THR A 153 8.02 14.15 8.85
N CYS A 154 6.76 13.83 8.51
CA CYS A 154 6.28 14.00 7.14
C CYS A 154 6.29 15.47 6.71
N ALA A 155 5.87 16.38 7.58
CA ALA A 155 5.90 17.83 7.31
C ALA A 155 7.33 18.33 7.11
N GLU A 156 8.27 17.90 7.95
CA GLU A 156 9.69 18.25 7.85
C GLU A 156 10.31 17.79 6.52
N LEU A 157 9.98 16.56 6.09
CA LEU A 157 10.53 15.96 4.86
C LEU A 157 9.70 16.25 3.61
N GLY A 158 8.61 17.02 3.69
CA GLY A 158 7.73 17.32 2.56
C GLY A 158 6.94 16.11 2.04
N LEU A 159 6.75 15.09 2.86
CA LEU A 159 6.05 13.85 2.51
C LEU A 159 4.52 14.01 2.63
N ARG A 160 3.79 13.36 1.73
CA ARG A 160 2.32 13.24 1.82
C ARG A 160 1.95 12.13 2.78
N VAL A 161 0.81 12.27 3.45
CA VAL A 161 0.29 11.24 4.34
C VAL A 161 -0.99 10.67 3.74
N PHE A 162 -1.01 9.35 3.50
CA PHE A 162 -2.17 8.62 3.06
C PHE A 162 -2.72 7.80 4.23
N LEU A 163 -3.98 8.03 4.56
CA LEU A 163 -4.67 7.32 5.63
C LEU A 163 -5.84 6.54 5.03
N THR A 164 -5.83 5.23 5.20
CA THR A 164 -6.94 4.39 4.79
C THR A 164 -8.08 4.58 5.78
N ALA A 165 -9.02 5.47 5.45
CA ALA A 165 -10.20 5.77 6.24
C ALA A 165 -11.44 5.11 5.64
N GLY A 166 -12.41 4.79 6.48
CA GLY A 166 -13.68 4.18 6.09
C GLY A 166 -13.84 2.77 6.63
N VAL A 167 -14.90 2.08 6.16
CA VAL A 167 -15.19 0.70 6.60
C VAL A 167 -14.21 -0.24 5.91
N PRO A 168 -13.31 -0.91 6.65
CA PRO A 168 -12.44 -1.91 6.05
C PRO A 168 -13.28 -3.08 5.56
N GLY A 169 -12.89 -3.68 4.42
CA GLY A 169 -13.56 -4.85 3.89
C GLY A 169 -13.55 -6.04 4.86
N PRO A 170 -12.40 -6.41 5.46
CA PRO A 170 -12.35 -7.34 6.58
C PRO A 170 -13.05 -6.73 7.80
N ARG A 171 -13.68 -7.59 8.62
CA ARG A 171 -14.35 -7.17 9.87
C ARG A 171 -13.31 -6.83 10.95
N VAL A 172 -12.73 -5.65 10.85
CA VAL A 172 -11.82 -5.09 11.84
C VAL A 172 -12.47 -3.88 12.52
N PRO A 173 -12.07 -3.53 13.77
CA PRO A 173 -12.60 -2.36 14.44
C PRO A 173 -12.36 -1.07 13.64
N LEU A 174 -13.32 -0.15 13.70
CA LEU A 174 -13.18 1.21 13.15
C LEU A 174 -12.58 2.14 14.20
N TRP A 175 -11.65 2.98 13.78
CA TRP A 175 -10.97 3.96 14.62
C TRP A 175 -10.89 5.32 13.93
#